data_23b35e74f6799f025b7b4e2f72d468e2
#
_entry.id   23b35e74f6799f025b7b4e2f72d468e2
#
_cell.length_a   1.000
_cell.length_b   1.000
_cell.length_c   1.000
_cell.angle_alpha   90.00
_cell.angle_beta   90.00
_cell.angle_gamma   90.00
#
_symmetry.space_group_name_H-M   'P 1'
#
loop_
_entity.id
_entity.type
_entity.pdbx_description
1 polymer ?
#
loop_
_entity_poly.entity_id
_entity_poly.type
_entity_poly.pdbx_seq_one_letter_code
_entity_poly.pdbx_strand_id
1 'polypeptide(L)'
;DSVTSTGLVDYFYAMHHTVKNDPTNYLRITRLAYDILDELVLHFSNHDFGVNPHLIQAKDDKLYQILWYIKANVQHGLTVSALAAHFGVSTSYLSRYFKMKLQMTPLEYLQAIRLHKAYQYLMNTNKSISWISDMTGFGDVKSF
;
A
#
# COMPACT_ATOMS: atom_id res chain seq x y z
N ASP A 1 26.04 13.63 7.16
CA ASP A 1 24.83 12.84 7.41
C ASP A 1 24.39 12.11 6.14
N SER A 2 25.17 11.09 5.74
CA SER A 2 25.07 10.41 4.45
C SER A 2 24.73 8.91 4.61
N VAL A 3 23.84 8.55 5.54
CA VAL A 3 23.61 7.12 5.87
C VAL A 3 22.28 6.55 5.34
N THR A 4 21.38 7.36 4.80
CA THR A 4 20.03 6.91 4.41
C THR A 4 19.82 6.66 2.92
N SER A 5 20.82 6.89 2.07
CA SER A 5 20.71 6.68 0.61
C SER A 5 21.13 5.27 0.15
N THR A 6 21.83 4.51 1.00
CA THR A 6 22.49 3.27 0.58
C THR A 6 21.49 2.13 0.34
N GLY A 7 20.50 1.96 1.19
CA GLY A 7 19.54 0.86 1.08
C GLY A 7 18.67 0.91 -0.18
N LEU A 8 18.14 2.09 -0.50
CA LEU A 8 17.29 2.28 -1.68
C LEU A 8 18.04 2.00 -2.99
N VAL A 9 19.27 2.48 -3.08
CA VAL A 9 20.14 2.24 -4.25
C VAL A 9 20.44 0.75 -4.41
N ASP A 10 20.72 0.05 -3.32
CA ASP A 10 21.01 -1.39 -3.33
C ASP A 10 19.79 -2.21 -3.80
N TYR A 11 18.58 -1.85 -3.37
CA TYR A 11 17.34 -2.49 -3.84
C TYR A 11 17.10 -2.24 -5.33
N PHE A 12 17.34 -1.04 -5.84
CA PHE A 12 17.24 -0.75 -7.28
C PHE A 12 18.27 -1.55 -8.10
N TYR A 13 19.52 -1.65 -7.62
CA TYR A 13 20.53 -2.47 -8.26
C TYR A 13 20.16 -3.94 -8.27
N ALA A 14 19.70 -4.48 -7.13
CA ALA A 14 19.28 -5.87 -7.02
C ALA A 14 18.08 -6.17 -7.94
N MET A 15 17.11 -5.26 -8.02
CA MET A 15 15.97 -5.40 -8.91
C MET A 15 16.40 -5.37 -10.39
N HIS A 16 17.22 -4.40 -10.77
CA HIS A 16 17.76 -4.31 -12.13
C HIS A 16 18.52 -5.57 -12.52
N HIS A 17 19.41 -6.05 -11.63
CA HIS A 17 20.19 -7.27 -11.87
C HIS A 17 19.28 -8.50 -11.99
N THR A 18 18.24 -8.61 -11.16
CA THR A 18 17.29 -9.74 -11.22
C THR A 18 16.49 -9.70 -12.53
N VAL A 19 15.94 -8.56 -12.91
CA VAL A 19 15.19 -8.42 -14.18
C VAL A 19 16.06 -8.74 -15.39
N LYS A 20 17.33 -8.35 -15.36
CA LYS A 20 18.25 -8.58 -16.47
C LYS A 20 18.68 -10.04 -16.62
N ASN A 21 18.95 -10.73 -15.49
CA ASN A 21 19.56 -12.07 -15.52
C ASN A 21 18.55 -13.21 -15.30
N ASP A 22 17.42 -12.94 -14.65
CA ASP A 22 16.36 -13.91 -14.39
C ASP A 22 14.99 -13.22 -14.40
N PRO A 23 14.50 -12.78 -15.58
CA PRO A 23 13.25 -12.05 -15.71
C PRO A 23 12.02 -12.89 -15.32
N THR A 24 12.16 -14.20 -15.18
CA THR A 24 11.08 -15.12 -14.78
C THR A 24 10.94 -15.23 -13.26
N ASN A 25 11.86 -14.68 -12.50
CA ASN A 25 11.83 -14.69 -11.03
C ASN A 25 10.89 -13.61 -10.49
N TYR A 26 9.61 -13.75 -10.81
CA TYR A 26 8.58 -12.78 -10.44
C TYR A 26 8.50 -12.57 -8.93
N LEU A 27 8.69 -13.62 -8.12
CA LEU A 27 8.65 -13.52 -6.65
C LEU A 27 9.75 -12.60 -6.12
N ARG A 28 10.98 -12.75 -6.64
CA ARG A 28 12.11 -11.91 -6.23
C ARG A 28 11.94 -10.46 -6.71
N ILE A 29 11.48 -10.28 -7.94
CA ILE A 29 11.22 -8.95 -8.52
C ILE A 29 10.13 -8.24 -7.71
N THR A 30 9.02 -8.93 -7.40
CA THR A 30 7.93 -8.37 -6.60
C THR A 30 8.38 -8.02 -5.20
N ARG A 31 9.17 -8.89 -4.54
CA ARG A 31 9.72 -8.61 -3.22
C ARG A 31 10.58 -7.36 -3.22
N LEU A 32 11.52 -7.24 -4.16
CA LEU A 32 12.39 -6.07 -4.27
C LEU A 32 11.61 -4.78 -4.57
N ALA A 33 10.53 -4.87 -5.36
CA ALA A 33 9.64 -3.73 -5.58
C ALA A 33 8.95 -3.29 -4.29
N TYR A 34 8.51 -4.22 -3.44
CA TYR A 34 7.95 -3.90 -2.13
C TYR A 34 9.00 -3.33 -1.18
N ASP A 35 10.21 -3.89 -1.14
CA ASP A 35 11.31 -3.38 -0.32
C ASP A 35 11.65 -1.92 -0.70
N ILE A 36 11.66 -1.59 -2.00
CA ILE A 36 11.82 -0.21 -2.49
C ILE A 36 10.67 0.69 -2.03
N LEU A 37 9.43 0.22 -2.13
CA LEU A 37 8.26 0.99 -1.70
C LEU A 37 8.26 1.21 -0.18
N ASP A 38 8.64 0.22 0.60
CA ASP A 38 8.75 0.34 2.06
C ASP A 38 9.82 1.36 2.46
N GLU A 39 11.00 1.31 1.84
CA GLU A 39 12.05 2.31 2.06
C GLU A 39 11.60 3.72 1.66
N LEU A 40 10.92 3.86 0.54
CA LEU A 40 10.35 5.14 0.14
C LEU A 40 9.32 5.63 1.15
N VAL A 41 8.40 4.76 1.59
CA VAL A 41 7.38 5.12 2.58
C VAL A 41 8.04 5.50 3.91
N LEU A 42 9.02 4.73 4.40
CA LEU A 42 9.75 5.02 5.63
C LEU A 42 10.54 6.33 5.51
N HIS A 43 11.21 6.55 4.39
CA HIS A 43 11.96 7.76 4.13
C HIS A 43 11.04 8.99 4.06
N PHE A 44 9.93 8.86 3.37
CA PHE A 44 8.93 9.92 3.23
C PHE A 44 8.03 10.10 4.46
N SER A 45 7.91 9.10 5.35
CA SER A 45 7.15 9.23 6.60
C SER A 45 7.97 9.78 7.75
N ASN A 46 9.29 9.54 7.76
CA ASN A 46 10.20 9.99 8.82
C ASN A 46 10.80 11.39 8.57
N HIS A 47 10.82 11.84 7.34
CA HIS A 47 10.94 13.25 7.10
C HIS A 47 9.55 13.85 7.34
N ASP A 48 9.47 14.66 8.39
CA ASP A 48 8.62 15.83 8.40
C ASP A 48 9.00 16.60 7.12
N PHE A 49 8.50 16.10 5.98
CA PHE A 49 8.26 17.02 4.93
C PHE A 49 7.35 18.02 5.60
N GLY A 50 7.94 19.16 5.93
CA GLY A 50 7.17 20.38 5.91
C GLY A 50 6.53 20.41 4.54
N VAL A 51 5.59 19.51 4.37
CA VAL A 51 4.61 19.54 3.32
C VAL A 51 3.91 20.83 3.65
N ASN A 52 4.50 21.88 3.09
CA ASN A 52 3.84 23.14 3.05
C ASN A 52 2.43 22.78 2.58
N PRO A 53 1.41 22.84 3.45
CA PRO A 53 0.04 22.48 3.07
C PRO A 53 -0.40 23.23 1.82
N HIS A 54 0.31 24.32 1.50
CA HIS A 54 0.14 25.14 0.31
C HIS A 54 0.81 24.58 -0.96
N LEU A 55 1.72 23.60 -0.88
CA LEU A 55 2.31 22.94 -2.07
C LEU A 55 1.60 21.64 -2.47
N ILE A 56 0.79 21.05 -1.58
CA ILE A 56 -0.27 20.09 -1.96
C ILE A 56 -1.54 20.88 -2.28
N GLN A 57 -1.39 22.05 -2.84
CA GLN A 57 -2.53 22.77 -3.34
C GLN A 57 -3.10 22.05 -4.57
N ALA A 58 -4.24 21.42 -4.29
CA ALA A 58 -5.41 21.57 -5.13
C ALA A 58 -5.43 20.80 -6.45
N LYS A 59 -5.06 19.48 -6.47
CA LYS A 59 -5.63 18.69 -7.55
C LYS A 59 -6.36 17.41 -7.13
N ASP A 60 -6.12 16.85 -5.93
CA ASP A 60 -6.85 15.67 -5.49
C ASP A 60 -6.96 15.50 -3.97
N ASP A 61 -7.39 16.52 -3.25
CA ASP A 61 -7.73 16.45 -1.81
C ASP A 61 -8.64 15.26 -1.51
N LYS A 62 -9.58 14.97 -2.40
CA LYS A 62 -10.53 13.88 -2.26
C LYS A 62 -9.86 12.51 -2.35
N LEU A 63 -8.93 12.30 -3.29
CA LEU A 63 -8.19 11.05 -3.39
C LEU A 63 -7.37 10.82 -2.14
N TYR A 64 -6.62 11.83 -1.69
CA TYR A 64 -5.80 11.74 -0.49
C TYR A 64 -6.63 11.37 0.75
N GLN A 65 -7.77 12.02 0.95
CA GLN A 65 -8.69 11.72 2.06
C GLN A 65 -9.19 10.26 2.00
N ILE A 66 -9.54 9.77 0.80
CA ILE A 66 -9.99 8.39 0.62
C ILE A 66 -8.85 7.40 0.95
N LEU A 67 -7.65 7.63 0.43
CA LEU A 67 -6.51 6.73 0.67
C LEU A 67 -6.09 6.73 2.14
N TRP A 68 -6.09 7.89 2.77
CA TRP A 68 -5.82 7.99 4.20
C TRP A 68 -6.87 7.25 5.05
N TYR A 69 -8.15 7.43 4.72
CA TYR A 69 -9.24 6.72 5.39
C TYR A 69 -9.12 5.21 5.24
N ILE A 70 -8.77 4.72 4.05
CA ILE A 70 -8.52 3.29 3.81
C ILE A 70 -7.40 2.79 4.72
N LYS A 71 -6.26 3.45 4.75
CA LYS A 71 -5.11 3.06 5.59
C LYS A 71 -5.47 2.98 7.08
N ALA A 72 -6.28 3.91 7.55
CA ALA A 72 -6.72 3.96 8.94
C ALA A 72 -7.73 2.87 9.31
N ASN A 73 -8.56 2.41 8.37
CA ASN A 73 -9.72 1.56 8.65
C ASN A 73 -9.66 0.16 8.00
N VAL A 74 -8.67 -0.14 7.20
CA VAL A 74 -8.59 -1.41 6.44
C VAL A 74 -8.63 -2.65 7.32
N GLN A 75 -8.07 -2.59 8.51
CA GLN A 75 -8.03 -3.69 9.48
C GLN A 75 -9.41 -4.01 10.12
N HIS A 76 -10.38 -3.10 10.00
CA HIS A 76 -11.74 -3.29 10.53
C HIS A 76 -12.70 -3.86 9.49
N GLY A 77 -12.20 -4.61 8.51
CA GLY A 77 -13.04 -5.23 7.48
C GLY A 77 -13.69 -4.23 6.53
N LEU A 78 -13.04 -3.09 6.27
CA LEU A 78 -13.57 -2.04 5.40
C LEU A 78 -13.95 -2.61 4.02
N THR A 79 -15.20 -2.38 3.60
CA THR A 79 -15.70 -2.76 2.27
C THR A 79 -15.75 -1.58 1.33
N VAL A 80 -15.81 -1.85 0.02
CA VAL A 80 -15.98 -0.79 -1.00
C VAL A 80 -17.31 -0.04 -0.80
N SER A 81 -18.36 -0.75 -0.39
CA SER A 81 -19.66 -0.13 -0.10
C SER A 81 -19.61 0.81 1.10
N ALA A 82 -18.96 0.39 2.18
CA ALA A 82 -18.78 1.23 3.37
C ALA A 82 -17.92 2.47 3.06
N LEU A 83 -16.86 2.28 2.25
CA LEU A 83 -16.01 3.37 1.78
C LEU A 83 -16.80 4.38 0.95
N ALA A 84 -17.60 3.91 -0.01
CA ALA A 84 -18.44 4.77 -0.85
C ALA A 84 -19.48 5.54 -0.03
N ALA A 85 -20.14 4.85 0.92
CA ALA A 85 -21.11 5.46 1.83
C ALA A 85 -20.46 6.55 2.71
N HIS A 86 -19.27 6.30 3.25
CA HIS A 86 -18.54 7.27 4.07
C HIS A 86 -18.28 8.59 3.32
N PHE A 87 -17.93 8.50 2.04
CA PHE A 87 -17.66 9.70 1.20
C PHE A 87 -18.89 10.22 0.44
N GLY A 88 -20.08 9.68 0.72
CA GLY A 88 -21.34 10.14 0.11
C GLY A 88 -21.39 9.94 -1.41
N VAL A 89 -20.75 8.87 -1.92
CA VAL A 89 -20.72 8.57 -3.35
C VAL A 89 -21.22 7.15 -3.63
N SER A 90 -21.61 6.89 -4.89
CA SER A 90 -21.93 5.52 -5.30
C SER A 90 -20.67 4.67 -5.48
N THR A 91 -20.79 3.35 -5.31
CA THR A 91 -19.68 2.40 -5.59
C THR A 91 -19.20 2.48 -7.03
N SER A 92 -20.12 2.71 -7.98
CA SER A 92 -19.79 2.89 -9.39
C SER A 92 -18.98 4.17 -9.65
N TYR A 93 -19.32 5.27 -8.99
CA TYR A 93 -18.53 6.50 -9.05
C TYR A 93 -17.12 6.26 -8.47
N LEU A 94 -17.04 5.65 -7.28
CA LEU A 94 -15.78 5.38 -6.62
C LEU A 94 -14.87 4.48 -7.47
N SER A 95 -15.44 3.45 -8.12
CA SER A 95 -14.70 2.55 -9.01
C SER A 95 -14.13 3.27 -10.22
N ARG A 96 -14.94 4.11 -10.89
CA ARG A 96 -14.45 4.92 -12.02
C ARG A 96 -13.39 5.92 -11.59
N TYR A 97 -13.57 6.55 -10.43
CA TYR A 97 -12.63 7.51 -9.87
C TYR A 97 -11.27 6.87 -9.58
N PHE A 98 -11.26 5.71 -8.91
CA PHE A 98 -10.04 4.94 -8.66
C PHE A 98 -9.36 4.50 -9.95
N LYS A 99 -10.13 3.97 -10.92
CA LYS A 99 -9.58 3.54 -12.21
C LYS A 99 -8.93 4.69 -12.96
N MET A 100 -9.55 5.87 -12.93
CA MET A 100 -9.02 7.08 -13.57
C MET A 100 -7.75 7.59 -12.90
N LYS A 101 -7.68 7.55 -11.54
CA LYS A 101 -6.58 8.13 -10.77
C LYS A 101 -5.42 7.18 -10.51
N LEU A 102 -5.72 5.91 -10.24
CA LEU A 102 -4.76 4.90 -9.78
C LEU A 102 -4.61 3.73 -10.75
N GLN A 103 -5.39 3.69 -11.83
CA GLN A 103 -5.44 2.58 -12.79
C GLN A 103 -5.85 1.22 -12.19
N MET A 104 -6.44 1.24 -10.97
CA MET A 104 -6.93 0.07 -10.25
C MET A 104 -8.29 0.34 -9.64
N THR A 105 -9.00 -0.72 -9.25
CA THR A 105 -10.29 -0.60 -8.55
C THR A 105 -10.07 -0.35 -7.04
N PRO A 106 -11.08 0.19 -6.32
CA PRO A 106 -11.02 0.31 -4.86
C PRO A 106 -10.81 -1.03 -4.16
N LEU A 107 -11.37 -2.12 -4.70
CA LEU A 107 -11.20 -3.47 -4.13
C LEU A 107 -9.76 -3.95 -4.26
N GLU A 108 -9.16 -3.81 -5.44
CA GLU A 108 -7.75 -4.15 -5.67
C GLU A 108 -6.83 -3.36 -4.74
N TYR A 109 -7.11 -2.08 -4.54
CA TYR A 109 -6.35 -1.25 -3.60
C TYR A 109 -6.50 -1.71 -2.15
N LEU A 110 -7.72 -2.00 -1.68
CA LEU A 110 -7.97 -2.55 -0.35
C LEU A 110 -7.24 -3.88 -0.13
N GLN A 111 -7.28 -4.78 -1.11
CA GLN A 111 -6.57 -6.05 -1.05
C GLN A 111 -5.06 -5.87 -0.99
N ALA A 112 -4.49 -4.96 -1.79
CA ALA A 112 -3.07 -4.65 -1.77
C ALA A 112 -2.60 -4.16 -0.39
N ILE A 113 -3.35 -3.24 0.24
CA ILE A 113 -3.03 -2.74 1.58
C ILE A 113 -3.12 -3.85 2.64
N ARG A 114 -4.14 -4.73 2.55
CA ARG A 114 -4.28 -5.88 3.46
C ARG A 114 -3.11 -6.85 3.34
N LEU A 115 -2.75 -7.21 2.11
CA LEU A 115 -1.62 -8.10 1.83
C LEU A 115 -0.30 -7.52 2.33
N HIS A 116 -0.09 -6.22 2.13
CA HIS A 116 1.10 -5.54 2.64
C HIS A 116 1.18 -5.62 4.18
N LYS A 117 0.08 -5.31 4.88
CA LYS A 117 0.02 -5.46 6.36
C LYS A 117 0.23 -6.90 6.81
N ALA A 118 -0.36 -7.86 6.10
CA ALA A 118 -0.21 -9.28 6.40
C ALA A 118 1.25 -9.73 6.25
N TYR A 119 1.91 -9.31 5.19
CA TYR A 119 3.34 -9.55 4.98
C TYR A 119 4.19 -8.97 6.12
N GLN A 120 3.93 -7.73 6.54
CA GLN A 120 4.63 -7.12 7.67
C GLN A 120 4.46 -7.95 8.96
N TYR A 121 3.25 -8.43 9.27
CA TYR A 121 3.02 -9.29 10.43
C TYR A 121 3.73 -10.64 10.32
N LEU A 122 3.71 -11.27 9.15
CA LEU A 122 4.41 -12.54 8.90
C LEU A 122 5.91 -12.43 9.10
N MET A 123 6.51 -11.32 8.65
CA MET A 123 7.96 -11.12 8.74
C MET A 123 8.43 -10.66 10.12
N ASN A 124 7.60 -9.93 10.85
CA ASN A 124 8.02 -9.26 12.08
C ASN A 124 7.40 -9.85 13.36
N THR A 125 6.55 -10.87 13.25
CA THR A 125 5.88 -11.48 14.41
C THR A 125 5.76 -12.99 14.25
N ASN A 126 5.58 -13.69 15.38
CA ASN A 126 5.28 -15.13 15.43
C ASN A 126 3.77 -15.40 15.64
N LYS A 127 2.92 -14.50 15.15
CA LYS A 127 1.47 -14.66 15.27
C LYS A 127 0.93 -15.71 14.31
N SER A 128 -0.18 -16.35 14.69
CA SER A 128 -0.83 -17.35 13.83
C SER A 128 -1.41 -16.72 12.56
N ILE A 129 -1.51 -17.50 11.49
CA ILE A 129 -2.14 -17.07 10.24
C ILE A 129 -3.59 -16.58 10.47
N SER A 130 -4.34 -17.26 11.35
CA SER A 130 -5.70 -16.83 11.72
C SER A 130 -5.70 -15.44 12.34
N TRP A 131 -4.80 -15.19 13.30
CA TRP A 131 -4.67 -13.88 13.92
C TRP A 131 -4.30 -12.79 12.89
N ILE A 132 -3.36 -13.09 11.97
CA ILE A 132 -2.95 -12.16 10.92
C ILE A 132 -4.13 -11.86 9.98
N SER A 133 -4.89 -12.87 9.57
CA SER A 133 -6.08 -12.71 8.74
C SER A 133 -7.09 -11.75 9.39
N ASP A 134 -7.39 -11.95 10.67
CA ASP A 134 -8.30 -11.10 11.42
C ASP A 134 -7.78 -9.66 11.54
N MET A 135 -6.50 -9.49 11.88
CA MET A 135 -5.89 -8.17 12.06
C MET A 135 -5.67 -7.38 10.77
N THR A 136 -5.72 -8.04 9.63
CA THR A 136 -5.56 -7.41 8.32
C THR A 136 -6.87 -7.17 7.58
N GLY A 137 -7.98 -7.61 8.16
CA GLY A 137 -9.32 -7.37 7.62
C GLY A 137 -9.73 -8.31 6.49
N PHE A 138 -9.07 -9.49 6.34
CA PHE A 138 -9.50 -10.52 5.40
C PHE A 138 -10.75 -11.26 5.88
N GLY A 139 -10.98 -11.28 7.20
CA GLY A 139 -12.18 -11.86 7.82
C GLY A 139 -12.13 -13.37 7.99
N ASP A 140 -11.41 -14.10 7.14
CA ASP A 140 -11.15 -15.52 7.29
C ASP A 140 -9.85 -15.94 6.59
N VAL A 141 -9.31 -17.10 7.01
CA VAL A 141 -8.04 -17.65 6.48
C VAL A 141 -8.13 -18.05 5.01
N LYS A 142 -9.34 -18.35 4.50
CA LYS A 142 -9.52 -18.73 3.09
C LYS A 142 -9.46 -17.53 2.16
N SER A 143 -9.80 -16.35 2.69
CA SER A 143 -9.72 -15.08 1.95
C SER A 143 -8.31 -14.47 1.98
N PHE A 144 -7.47 -14.96 2.89
CA PHE A 144 -6.06 -14.61 3.02
C PHE A 144 -5.19 -15.40 2.07
#